data_9ee0edaaf38661a31966dc41abda5054
#
_entry.id   9ee0edaaf38661a31966dc41abda5054
#
_cell.length_a   1.000
_cell.length_b   1.000
_cell.length_c   1.000
_cell.angle_alpha   90.00
_cell.angle_beta   90.00
_cell.angle_gamma   90.00
#
_symmetry.space_group_name_H-M   'P 1'
#
loop_
_entity.id
_entity.type
_entity.pdbx_description
1 polymer ?
#
loop_
_entity_poly.entity_id
_entity_poly.type
_entity_poly.pdbx_seq_one_letter_code
_entity_poly.pdbx_strand_id
1 'polypeptide(L)'
;MKEATAARPKHGVLYRALSEFRHFGTYPFNMRILLLTNMLYAFVLPVVELFVGTYIMRNSSELAYVVGYQLAVYTGIPITFLVNGFLMRRIRIAHLYSFGMLLSGVSMAVMMSLETLELGGIILAGLIMGLSYGFFWANRDFLALASTDDGNRNYYYGLESFFNTVASVVVPGMIGAFLGATADHGWFAGNINFAYKLVTLFVFVLTIVASTVVMRGRFAEPKHDRFLFRRFDTLWWRMMRLAVLKGIAQGYIVTAPSMLVMTLAGNETTLGTLQSIGAIVSAVLLYLLGRFTTSHHRVAIFSAGLLLFALGGAFNAALYSAAGVIVFMLCLVLGRPLMDLGYFPLQLRVIDCVSRREHRNSYAYIFIHEFALYLGRFFGCGLFIVLTLAVSDTFAIRYALLIIGVIQLISIPIARGITHTLDQSER
;
A
#
# COMPACT_ATOMS: atom_id res chain seq x y z
N MET A 1 11.10 34.22 -46.40
CA MET A 1 10.07 34.58 -45.39
C MET A 1 10.40 33.82 -44.14
N LYS A 2 11.00 34.48 -43.12
CA LYS A 2 11.39 33.85 -41.85
C LYS A 2 10.19 33.87 -40.94
N GLU A 3 9.65 32.69 -40.61
CA GLU A 3 8.67 32.56 -39.54
C GLU A 3 9.34 32.86 -38.20
N ALA A 4 8.88 33.90 -37.55
CA ALA A 4 9.30 34.28 -36.21
C ALA A 4 8.76 33.26 -35.20
N THR A 5 9.64 32.47 -34.63
CA THR A 5 9.36 31.62 -33.48
C THR A 5 8.98 32.52 -32.31
N ALA A 6 7.70 32.69 -32.05
CA ALA A 6 7.19 33.42 -30.90
C ALA A 6 7.67 32.75 -29.60
N ALA A 7 8.54 33.43 -28.87
CA ALA A 7 9.02 33.03 -27.57
C ALA A 7 7.80 32.90 -26.63
N ARG A 8 7.51 31.66 -26.13
CA ARG A 8 6.50 31.43 -25.11
C ARG A 8 6.87 32.23 -23.84
N PRO A 9 5.97 33.05 -23.32
CA PRO A 9 6.25 33.84 -22.11
C PRO A 9 6.62 32.88 -20.97
N LYS A 10 7.73 33.14 -20.28
CA LYS A 10 8.16 32.45 -19.05
C LYS A 10 7.21 32.85 -17.93
N HIS A 11 6.04 32.22 -17.86
CA HIS A 11 5.14 32.41 -16.73
C HIS A 11 5.81 31.89 -15.45
N GLY A 12 5.85 32.72 -14.39
CA GLY A 12 6.43 32.34 -13.10
C GLY A 12 5.70 31.14 -12.47
N VAL A 13 6.37 30.47 -11.53
CA VAL A 13 5.85 29.27 -10.82
C VAL A 13 4.46 29.54 -10.23
N LEU A 14 4.22 30.73 -9.69
CA LEU A 14 2.94 31.14 -9.12
C LEU A 14 1.81 31.17 -10.18
N TYR A 15 2.09 31.67 -11.37
CA TYR A 15 1.11 31.68 -12.48
C TYR A 15 0.75 30.26 -12.92
N ARG A 16 1.73 29.37 -13.01
CA ARG A 16 1.50 27.94 -13.32
C ARG A 16 0.66 27.28 -12.24
N ALA A 17 0.96 27.50 -10.97
CA ALA A 17 0.16 26.97 -9.88
C ALA A 17 -1.29 27.49 -9.93
N LEU A 18 -1.50 28.78 -10.15
CA LEU A 18 -2.84 29.34 -10.32
C LEU A 18 -3.58 28.80 -11.54
N SER A 19 -2.87 28.55 -12.66
CA SER A 19 -3.45 27.93 -13.85
C SER A 19 -3.89 26.49 -13.59
N GLU A 20 -3.13 25.72 -12.81
CA GLU A 20 -3.50 24.37 -12.40
C GLU A 20 -4.72 24.37 -11.47
N PHE A 21 -4.81 25.28 -10.50
CA PHE A 21 -6.03 25.43 -9.68
C PHE A 21 -7.27 25.77 -10.52
N ARG A 22 -7.13 26.63 -11.52
CA ARG A 22 -8.24 26.95 -12.44
C ARG A 22 -8.59 25.71 -13.28
N HIS A 23 -7.60 25.00 -13.80
CA HIS A 23 -7.80 23.79 -14.57
C HIS A 23 -8.49 22.70 -13.72
N PHE A 24 -8.05 22.47 -12.48
CA PHE A 24 -8.73 21.60 -11.54
C PHE A 24 -10.21 22.01 -11.33
N GLY A 25 -10.48 23.31 -11.27
CA GLY A 25 -11.84 23.85 -11.14
C GLY A 25 -12.77 23.52 -12.31
N THR A 26 -12.27 23.20 -13.51
CA THR A 26 -13.08 22.84 -14.70
C THR A 26 -13.60 21.42 -14.69
N TYR A 27 -13.02 20.53 -13.85
CA TYR A 27 -13.43 19.13 -13.78
C TYR A 27 -14.77 18.92 -13.05
N PRO A 28 -15.45 17.78 -13.30
CA PRO A 28 -16.71 17.44 -12.64
C PRO A 28 -16.61 17.52 -11.13
N PHE A 29 -17.67 17.99 -10.48
CA PHE A 29 -17.71 18.20 -9.03
C PHE A 29 -17.35 16.94 -8.25
N ASN A 30 -17.91 15.77 -8.62
CA ASN A 30 -17.63 14.50 -7.95
C ASN A 30 -16.17 14.08 -8.06
N MET A 31 -15.53 14.29 -9.23
CA MET A 31 -14.11 14.02 -9.43
C MET A 31 -13.24 14.88 -8.49
N ARG A 32 -13.58 16.17 -8.36
CA ARG A 32 -12.85 17.10 -7.46
C ARG A 32 -12.99 16.70 -5.99
N ILE A 33 -14.21 16.35 -5.57
CA ILE A 33 -14.49 15.88 -4.20
C ILE A 33 -13.68 14.61 -3.91
N LEU A 34 -13.69 13.65 -4.83
CA LEU A 34 -12.97 12.39 -4.64
C LEU A 34 -11.45 12.59 -4.57
N LEU A 35 -10.89 13.42 -5.47
CA LEU A 35 -9.46 13.76 -5.44
C LEU A 35 -9.06 14.45 -4.13
N LEU A 36 -9.85 15.41 -3.66
CA LEU A 36 -9.58 16.08 -2.39
C LEU A 36 -9.65 15.11 -1.21
N THR A 37 -10.63 14.21 -1.22
CA THR A 37 -10.77 13.15 -0.21
C THR A 37 -9.54 12.24 -0.19
N ASN A 38 -9.13 11.75 -1.37
CA ASN A 38 -8.00 10.85 -1.50
C ASN A 38 -6.67 11.55 -1.14
N MET A 39 -6.52 12.81 -1.49
CA MET A 39 -5.38 13.64 -1.07
C MET A 39 -5.28 13.71 0.47
N LEU A 40 -6.38 14.03 1.15
CA LEU A 40 -6.39 14.11 2.61
C LEU A 40 -6.05 12.75 3.25
N TYR A 41 -6.63 11.68 2.72
CA TYR A 41 -6.40 10.34 3.25
C TYR A 41 -5.00 9.78 2.90
N ALA A 42 -4.38 10.24 1.82
CA ALA A 42 -3.01 9.89 1.48
C ALA A 42 -2.00 10.27 2.58
N PHE A 43 -2.27 11.30 3.37
CA PHE A 43 -1.43 11.68 4.53
C PHE A 43 -1.63 10.78 5.75
N VAL A 44 -2.73 10.03 5.80
CA VAL A 44 -3.02 9.06 6.87
C VAL A 44 -2.25 7.76 6.67
N LEU A 45 -2.20 7.25 5.42
CA LEU A 45 -1.68 5.92 5.11
C LEU A 45 -0.25 5.66 5.61
N PRO A 46 0.76 6.54 5.36
CA PRO A 46 2.12 6.30 5.83
C PRO A 46 2.25 6.29 7.36
N VAL A 47 1.38 7.04 8.07
CA VAL A 47 1.37 7.03 9.54
C VAL A 47 0.97 5.65 10.04
N VAL A 48 -0.13 5.12 9.52
CA VAL A 48 -0.66 3.82 9.94
C VAL A 48 0.30 2.68 9.57
N GLU A 49 0.84 2.71 8.36
CA GLU A 49 1.70 1.62 7.86
C GLU A 49 3.04 1.52 8.60
N LEU A 50 3.61 2.66 9.01
CA LEU A 50 4.96 2.69 9.59
C LEU A 50 4.95 2.79 11.11
N PHE A 51 4.18 3.74 11.65
CA PHE A 51 4.34 4.16 13.03
C PHE A 51 3.50 3.36 14.03
N VAL A 52 2.48 2.63 13.59
CA VAL A 52 1.79 1.67 14.49
C VAL A 52 2.72 0.52 14.84
N GLY A 53 3.47 -0.01 13.87
CA GLY A 53 4.46 -1.05 14.11
C GLY A 53 5.57 -0.60 15.07
N THR A 54 6.08 0.65 14.90
CA THR A 54 7.10 1.20 15.80
C THR A 54 6.56 1.46 17.22
N TYR A 55 5.30 1.90 17.35
CA TYR A 55 4.64 2.05 18.64
C TYR A 55 4.55 0.70 19.39
N ILE A 56 4.14 -0.36 18.70
CA ILE A 56 4.09 -1.71 19.30
C ILE A 56 5.50 -2.13 19.74
N MET A 57 6.52 -1.97 18.88
CA MET A 57 7.89 -2.34 19.22
C MET A 57 8.47 -1.55 20.40
N ARG A 58 8.09 -0.29 20.55
CA ARG A 58 8.57 0.54 21.66
C ARG A 58 7.94 0.15 23.00
N ASN A 59 6.69 -0.30 22.98
CA ASN A 59 5.90 -0.57 24.19
C ASN A 59 5.72 -2.08 24.48
N SER A 60 6.28 -2.95 23.63
CA SER A 60 6.27 -4.40 23.79
C SER A 60 7.63 -4.97 23.45
N SER A 61 8.08 -5.97 24.20
CA SER A 61 9.31 -6.74 23.88
C SER A 61 9.08 -7.81 22.81
N GLU A 62 7.81 -8.05 22.42
CA GLU A 62 7.42 -9.17 21.59
C GLU A 62 7.30 -8.78 20.12
N LEU A 63 8.26 -9.17 19.28
CA LEU A 63 8.24 -8.90 17.82
C LEU A 63 7.04 -9.56 17.13
N ALA A 64 6.59 -10.71 17.63
CA ALA A 64 5.41 -11.40 17.12
C ALA A 64 4.14 -10.54 17.17
N TYR A 65 4.07 -9.57 18.08
CA TYR A 65 2.91 -8.67 18.21
C TYR A 65 2.78 -7.72 17.03
N VAL A 66 3.90 -7.23 16.47
CA VAL A 66 3.88 -6.38 15.25
C VAL A 66 3.33 -7.15 14.07
N VAL A 67 3.79 -8.39 13.89
CA VAL A 67 3.32 -9.24 12.79
C VAL A 67 1.92 -9.76 13.05
N GLY A 68 1.55 -10.00 14.29
CA GLY A 68 0.19 -10.35 14.72
C GLY A 68 -0.82 -9.23 14.40
N TYR A 69 -0.46 -7.98 14.71
CA TYR A 69 -1.23 -6.79 14.27
C TYR A 69 -1.42 -6.77 12.75
N GLN A 70 -0.33 -6.93 12.00
CA GLN A 70 -0.39 -6.89 10.54
C GLN A 70 -1.20 -8.06 9.96
N LEU A 71 -1.12 -9.24 10.54
CA LEU A 71 -1.94 -10.39 10.15
C LEU A 71 -3.44 -10.11 10.41
N ALA A 72 -3.77 -9.47 11.53
CA ALA A 72 -5.14 -9.05 11.82
C ALA A 72 -5.65 -8.02 10.81
N VAL A 73 -4.82 -7.03 10.43
CA VAL A 73 -5.14 -6.09 9.35
C VAL A 73 -5.43 -6.83 8.05
N TYR A 74 -4.56 -7.74 7.64
CA TYR A 74 -4.76 -8.52 6.41
C TYR A 74 -6.00 -9.41 6.46
N THR A 75 -6.38 -9.91 7.62
CA THR A 75 -7.59 -10.73 7.80
C THR A 75 -8.86 -9.88 7.67
N GLY A 76 -8.86 -8.65 8.16
CA GLY A 76 -9.99 -7.74 8.03
C GLY A 76 -10.31 -7.34 6.59
N ILE A 77 -9.31 -7.23 5.71
CA ILE A 77 -9.49 -6.77 4.32
C ILE A 77 -10.46 -7.67 3.53
N PRO A 78 -10.21 -8.99 3.33
CA PRO A 78 -11.10 -9.83 2.53
C PRO A 78 -12.50 -10.00 3.16
N ILE A 79 -12.59 -10.00 4.49
CA ILE A 79 -13.87 -10.00 5.19
C ILE A 79 -14.69 -8.77 4.78
N THR A 80 -14.05 -7.60 4.80
CA THR A 80 -14.72 -6.36 4.43
C THR A 80 -15.07 -6.31 2.95
N PHE A 81 -14.21 -6.78 2.06
CA PHE A 81 -14.55 -6.86 0.63
C PHE A 81 -15.83 -7.67 0.40
N LEU A 82 -15.97 -8.81 1.10
CA LEU A 82 -17.17 -9.64 1.03
C LEU A 82 -18.40 -8.87 1.58
N VAL A 83 -18.27 -8.31 2.78
CA VAL A 83 -19.34 -7.56 3.46
C VAL A 83 -19.75 -6.33 2.65
N ASN A 84 -18.77 -5.58 2.12
CA ASN A 84 -18.99 -4.40 1.29
C ASN A 84 -19.81 -4.73 0.03
N GLY A 85 -19.54 -5.87 -0.63
CA GLY A 85 -20.31 -6.32 -1.78
C GLY A 85 -21.80 -6.55 -1.49
N PHE A 86 -22.15 -6.94 -0.24
CA PHE A 86 -23.54 -7.06 0.19
C PHE A 86 -24.12 -5.70 0.65
N LEU A 87 -23.34 -4.90 1.37
CA LEU A 87 -23.78 -3.61 1.90
C LEU A 87 -24.06 -2.57 0.81
N MET A 88 -23.29 -2.56 -0.28
CA MET A 88 -23.52 -1.68 -1.43
C MET A 88 -24.92 -1.83 -2.06
N ARG A 89 -25.64 -2.93 -1.77
CA ARG A 89 -27.02 -3.11 -2.22
C ARG A 89 -28.04 -2.26 -1.44
N ARG A 90 -27.67 -1.76 -0.26
CA ARG A 90 -28.58 -1.06 0.68
C ARG A 90 -28.05 0.28 1.14
N ILE A 91 -26.74 0.47 1.14
CA ILE A 91 -26.04 1.64 1.67
C ILE A 91 -25.28 2.31 0.53
N ARG A 92 -25.39 3.64 0.44
CA ARG A 92 -24.68 4.42 -0.57
C ARG A 92 -23.16 4.22 -0.46
N ILE A 93 -22.50 4.10 -1.59
CA ILE A 93 -21.06 3.86 -1.67
C ILE A 93 -20.24 4.95 -0.94
N ALA A 94 -20.68 6.21 -1.00
CA ALA A 94 -20.00 7.30 -0.29
C ALA A 94 -20.01 7.12 1.23
N HIS A 95 -21.09 6.54 1.82
CA HIS A 95 -21.14 6.26 3.26
C HIS A 95 -20.19 5.11 3.64
N LEU A 96 -20.12 4.05 2.83
CA LEU A 96 -19.23 2.93 3.08
C LEU A 96 -17.76 3.37 2.97
N TYR A 97 -17.45 4.23 1.99
CA TYR A 97 -16.13 4.80 1.82
C TYR A 97 -15.73 5.73 2.99
N SER A 98 -16.64 6.63 3.39
CA SER A 98 -16.49 7.50 4.57
C SER A 98 -16.27 6.69 5.84
N PHE A 99 -17.09 5.65 6.06
CA PHE A 99 -16.98 4.76 7.20
C PHE A 99 -15.63 4.05 7.24
N GLY A 100 -15.13 3.57 6.08
CA GLY A 100 -13.80 2.98 5.96
C GLY A 100 -12.70 3.94 6.44
N MET A 101 -12.72 5.20 6.01
CA MET A 101 -11.73 6.18 6.46
C MET A 101 -11.81 6.47 7.96
N LEU A 102 -13.01 6.60 8.52
CA LEU A 102 -13.20 6.82 9.97
C LEU A 102 -12.68 5.66 10.81
N LEU A 103 -12.86 4.41 10.34
CA LEU A 103 -12.37 3.23 11.05
C LEU A 103 -10.85 3.24 11.24
N SER A 104 -10.06 3.86 10.34
CA SER A 104 -8.60 3.96 10.54
C SER A 104 -8.25 4.83 11.75
N GLY A 105 -8.93 5.96 11.91
CA GLY A 105 -8.77 6.78 13.12
C GLY A 105 -9.21 6.05 14.39
N VAL A 106 -10.34 5.32 14.32
CA VAL A 106 -10.82 4.52 15.45
C VAL A 106 -9.81 3.42 15.81
N SER A 107 -9.27 2.71 14.83
CA SER A 107 -8.25 1.68 15.07
C SER A 107 -7.03 2.22 15.80
N MET A 108 -6.50 3.37 15.35
CA MET A 108 -5.38 4.02 16.02
C MET A 108 -5.75 4.49 17.44
N ALA A 109 -6.94 5.04 17.62
CA ALA A 109 -7.42 5.45 18.95
C ALA A 109 -7.54 4.25 19.90
N VAL A 110 -8.07 3.11 19.41
CA VAL A 110 -8.12 1.86 20.18
C VAL A 110 -6.70 1.39 20.56
N MET A 111 -5.76 1.39 19.61
CA MET A 111 -4.36 1.00 19.89
C MET A 111 -3.75 1.90 20.98
N MET A 112 -3.94 3.22 20.90
CA MET A 112 -3.38 4.17 21.88
C MET A 112 -4.10 4.19 23.22
N SER A 113 -5.29 3.59 23.32
CA SER A 113 -6.04 3.48 24.58
C SER A 113 -5.69 2.23 25.39
N LEU A 114 -4.92 1.30 24.82
CA LEU A 114 -4.47 0.11 25.54
C LEU A 114 -3.46 0.52 26.62
N GLU A 115 -3.79 0.26 27.86
CA GLU A 115 -2.89 0.50 29.02
C GLU A 115 -1.70 -0.47 29.00
N THR A 116 -1.98 -1.71 28.65
CA THR A 116 -0.99 -2.76 28.40
C THR A 116 -1.18 -3.30 26.98
N LEU A 117 -0.06 -3.50 26.27
CA LEU A 117 -0.10 -4.07 24.93
C LEU A 117 -0.24 -5.59 24.99
N GLU A 118 -1.47 -6.04 25.24
CA GLU A 118 -1.82 -7.45 25.17
C GLU A 118 -2.19 -7.85 23.73
N LEU A 119 -1.90 -9.09 23.36
CA LEU A 119 -2.14 -9.62 22.02
C LEU A 119 -3.60 -9.44 21.57
N GLY A 120 -4.58 -9.63 22.48
CA GLY A 120 -6.00 -9.48 22.18
C GLY A 120 -6.38 -8.06 21.73
N GLY A 121 -5.89 -7.04 22.47
CA GLY A 121 -6.10 -5.63 22.12
C GLY A 121 -5.43 -5.23 20.81
N ILE A 122 -4.21 -5.71 20.58
CA ILE A 122 -3.46 -5.47 19.35
C ILE A 122 -4.17 -6.08 18.13
N ILE A 123 -4.65 -7.34 18.27
CA ILE A 123 -5.43 -8.00 17.19
C ILE A 123 -6.74 -7.26 16.94
N LEU A 124 -7.44 -6.80 17.96
CA LEU A 124 -8.67 -6.03 17.80
C LEU A 124 -8.42 -4.74 17.01
N ALA A 125 -7.40 -3.96 17.40
CA ALA A 125 -7.02 -2.76 16.68
C ALA A 125 -6.64 -3.08 15.22
N GLY A 126 -5.88 -4.15 14.98
CA GLY A 126 -5.50 -4.61 13.66
C GLY A 126 -6.71 -5.02 12.81
N LEU A 127 -7.67 -5.75 13.37
CA LEU A 127 -8.91 -6.12 12.66
C LEU A 127 -9.71 -4.88 12.26
N ILE A 128 -9.87 -3.90 13.16
CA ILE A 128 -10.56 -2.63 12.86
C ILE A 128 -9.84 -1.91 11.71
N MET A 129 -8.50 -1.87 11.70
CA MET A 129 -7.73 -1.29 10.61
C MET A 129 -7.92 -2.07 9.30
N GLY A 130 -7.98 -3.39 9.36
CA GLY A 130 -8.26 -4.24 8.21
C GLY A 130 -9.65 -4.00 7.62
N LEU A 131 -10.66 -3.82 8.47
CA LEU A 131 -12.00 -3.41 8.06
C LEU A 131 -11.97 -2.02 7.38
N SER A 132 -11.22 -1.08 7.93
CA SER A 132 -10.98 0.24 7.32
C SER A 132 -10.43 0.12 5.91
N TYR A 133 -9.32 -0.59 5.74
CA TYR A 133 -8.68 -0.78 4.44
C TYR A 133 -9.59 -1.50 3.44
N GLY A 134 -10.35 -2.50 3.90
CA GLY A 134 -11.28 -3.20 3.03
C GLY A 134 -12.37 -2.28 2.49
N PHE A 135 -13.01 -1.45 3.33
CA PHE A 135 -13.99 -0.45 2.87
C PHE A 135 -13.35 0.63 1.99
N PHE A 136 -12.15 1.11 2.36
CA PHE A 136 -11.46 2.13 1.58
C PHE A 136 -11.13 1.63 0.17
N TRP A 137 -10.35 0.56 0.05
CA TRP A 137 -9.88 0.06 -1.25
C TRP A 137 -11.01 -0.49 -2.13
N ALA A 138 -11.99 -1.21 -1.55
CA ALA A 138 -13.12 -1.73 -2.30
C ALA A 138 -13.97 -0.63 -2.97
N ASN A 139 -14.13 0.52 -2.30
CA ASN A 139 -15.00 1.58 -2.79
C ASN A 139 -14.24 2.65 -3.61
N ARG A 140 -12.95 2.87 -3.35
CA ARG A 140 -12.13 3.88 -4.03
C ARG A 140 -12.16 3.72 -5.55
N ASP A 141 -11.91 2.52 -6.05
CA ASP A 141 -11.81 2.26 -7.48
C ASP A 141 -13.17 2.40 -8.18
N PHE A 142 -14.26 2.02 -7.50
CA PHE A 142 -15.61 2.27 -8.00
C PHE A 142 -15.94 3.75 -8.09
N LEU A 143 -15.62 4.51 -7.04
CA LEU A 143 -15.84 5.95 -7.02
C LEU A 143 -15.01 6.66 -8.08
N ALA A 144 -13.76 6.24 -8.29
CA ALA A 144 -12.90 6.76 -9.34
C ALA A 144 -13.50 6.49 -10.73
N LEU A 145 -13.95 5.26 -10.99
CA LEU A 145 -14.56 4.87 -12.25
C LEU A 145 -15.88 5.64 -12.51
N ALA A 146 -16.71 5.80 -11.49
CA ALA A 146 -17.98 6.53 -11.59
C ALA A 146 -17.83 8.05 -11.71
N SER A 147 -16.66 8.60 -11.31
CA SER A 147 -16.40 10.04 -11.28
C SER A 147 -15.53 10.54 -12.42
N THR A 148 -14.98 9.63 -13.25
CA THR A 148 -14.06 9.94 -14.34
C THR A 148 -14.56 9.34 -15.66
N ASP A 149 -14.20 9.98 -16.77
CA ASP A 149 -14.33 9.48 -18.12
C ASP A 149 -12.95 9.29 -18.78
N ASP A 150 -12.89 8.74 -19.99
CA ASP A 150 -11.62 8.48 -20.67
C ASP A 150 -10.78 9.73 -20.91
N GLY A 151 -11.43 10.90 -21.04
CA GLY A 151 -10.76 12.18 -21.29
C GLY A 151 -10.05 12.75 -20.04
N ASN A 152 -10.56 12.47 -18.84
CA ASN A 152 -10.04 13.05 -17.60
C ASN A 152 -9.40 12.03 -16.63
N ARG A 153 -9.55 10.73 -16.90
CA ARG A 153 -9.04 9.63 -16.06
C ARG A 153 -7.53 9.69 -15.87
N ASN A 154 -6.77 9.99 -16.91
CA ASN A 154 -5.30 10.11 -16.79
C ASN A 154 -4.88 11.26 -15.88
N TYR A 155 -5.59 12.38 -15.93
CA TYR A 155 -5.34 13.50 -15.02
C TYR A 155 -5.70 13.15 -13.59
N TYR A 156 -6.83 12.47 -13.37
CA TYR A 156 -7.25 12.00 -12.05
C TYR A 156 -6.17 11.12 -11.39
N TYR A 157 -5.76 10.04 -12.04
CA TYR A 157 -4.76 9.13 -11.48
C TYR A 157 -3.37 9.74 -11.39
N GLY A 158 -3.01 10.64 -12.31
CA GLY A 158 -1.76 11.40 -12.25
C GLY A 158 -1.68 12.28 -11.00
N LEU A 159 -2.75 13.02 -10.72
CA LEU A 159 -2.82 13.91 -9.55
C LEU A 159 -2.90 13.12 -8.24
N GLU A 160 -3.68 12.03 -8.20
CA GLU A 160 -3.75 11.13 -7.06
C GLU A 160 -2.39 10.48 -6.75
N SER A 161 -1.69 9.99 -7.77
CA SER A 161 -0.35 9.43 -7.63
C SER A 161 0.66 10.46 -7.14
N PHE A 162 0.56 11.70 -7.63
CA PHE A 162 1.39 12.80 -7.14
C PHE A 162 1.19 13.04 -5.65
N PHE A 163 -0.05 13.15 -5.17
CA PHE A 163 -0.31 13.36 -3.74
C PHE A 163 0.11 12.17 -2.88
N ASN A 164 -0.10 10.94 -3.33
CA ASN A 164 0.40 9.75 -2.65
C ASN A 164 1.93 9.77 -2.52
N THR A 165 2.63 10.18 -3.59
CA THR A 165 4.10 10.31 -3.57
C THR A 165 4.55 11.39 -2.58
N VAL A 166 3.92 12.57 -2.62
CA VAL A 166 4.21 13.66 -1.69
C VAL A 166 3.98 13.21 -0.25
N ALA A 167 2.87 12.55 0.04
CA ALA A 167 2.58 12.04 1.38
C ALA A 167 3.62 10.99 1.83
N SER A 168 4.02 10.07 0.94
CA SER A 168 5.02 9.04 1.25
C SER A 168 6.43 9.62 1.50
N VAL A 169 6.73 10.81 0.96
CA VAL A 169 7.99 11.52 1.22
C VAL A 169 7.90 12.34 2.50
N VAL A 170 6.83 13.14 2.63
CA VAL A 170 6.73 14.17 3.67
C VAL A 170 6.36 13.57 5.02
N VAL A 171 5.36 12.69 5.05
CA VAL A 171 4.80 12.20 6.32
C VAL A 171 5.79 11.38 7.14
N PRO A 172 6.51 10.39 6.61
CA PRO A 172 7.47 9.64 7.41
C PRO A 172 8.58 10.52 7.98
N GLY A 173 9.11 11.47 7.18
CA GLY A 173 10.14 12.40 7.62
C GLY A 173 9.67 13.32 8.75
N MET A 174 8.50 13.93 8.58
CA MET A 174 7.93 14.83 9.59
C MET A 174 7.58 14.10 10.90
N ILE A 175 6.90 12.95 10.80
CA ILE A 175 6.50 12.18 12.00
C ILE A 175 7.73 11.61 12.69
N GLY A 176 8.68 11.04 11.93
CA GLY A 176 9.93 10.51 12.48
C GLY A 176 10.74 11.60 13.19
N ALA A 177 10.88 12.79 12.58
CA ALA A 177 11.55 13.94 13.21
C ALA A 177 10.81 14.43 14.46
N PHE A 178 9.47 14.49 14.44
CA PHE A 178 8.65 14.89 15.58
C PHE A 178 8.80 13.92 16.77
N LEU A 179 8.71 12.61 16.51
CA LEU A 179 8.88 11.59 17.53
C LEU A 179 10.32 11.58 18.08
N GLY A 180 11.33 11.71 17.21
CA GLY A 180 12.72 11.78 17.62
C GLY A 180 13.03 13.03 18.44
N ALA A 181 12.52 14.20 18.02
CA ALA A 181 12.69 15.44 18.80
C ALA A 181 12.05 15.33 20.20
N THR A 182 10.96 14.60 20.34
CA THR A 182 10.36 14.31 21.67
C THR A 182 11.32 13.52 22.55
N ALA A 183 11.99 12.50 21.98
CA ALA A 183 12.95 11.67 22.72
C ALA A 183 14.24 12.44 23.03
N ASP A 184 14.82 13.16 22.05
CA ASP A 184 16.16 13.75 22.14
C ASP A 184 16.17 15.11 22.83
N HIS A 185 15.12 15.93 22.62
CA HIS A 185 15.04 17.30 23.17
C HIS A 185 14.10 17.40 24.39
N GLY A 186 13.55 16.28 24.86
CA GLY A 186 12.70 16.26 26.04
C GLY A 186 11.34 16.96 25.87
N TRP A 187 10.84 17.11 24.66
CA TRP A 187 9.50 17.64 24.42
C TRP A 187 8.46 16.80 25.16
N PHE A 188 7.45 17.46 25.72
CA PHE A 188 6.43 16.79 26.56
C PHE A 188 7.02 15.98 27.73
N ALA A 189 8.08 16.50 28.36
CA ALA A 189 8.84 15.82 29.43
C ALA A 189 9.42 14.45 28.97
N GLY A 190 9.75 14.31 27.67
CA GLY A 190 10.27 13.07 27.09
C GLY A 190 9.23 11.96 26.91
N ASN A 191 7.94 12.25 27.12
CA ASN A 191 6.88 11.24 26.98
C ASN A 191 6.54 10.99 25.51
N ILE A 192 7.23 10.06 24.87
CA ILE A 192 7.05 9.71 23.47
C ILE A 192 5.65 9.10 23.19
N ASN A 193 5.07 8.41 24.17
CA ASN A 193 3.71 7.86 24.01
C ASN A 193 2.65 8.98 23.90
N PHE A 194 2.90 10.12 24.57
CA PHE A 194 2.06 11.29 24.37
C PHE A 194 2.20 11.87 22.96
N ALA A 195 3.42 11.89 22.41
CA ALA A 195 3.63 12.29 21.02
C ALA A 195 2.90 11.36 20.03
N TYR A 196 2.93 10.04 20.25
CA TYR A 196 2.12 9.08 19.46
C TYR A 196 0.61 9.37 19.57
N LYS A 197 0.09 9.75 20.75
CA LYS A 197 -1.31 10.15 20.91
C LYS A 197 -1.64 11.41 20.10
N LEU A 198 -0.72 12.38 20.00
CA LEU A 198 -0.89 13.58 19.16
C LEU A 198 -0.90 13.23 17.67
N VAL A 199 -0.03 12.30 17.24
CA VAL A 199 -0.03 11.78 15.87
C VAL A 199 -1.37 11.07 15.57
N THR A 200 -1.89 10.30 16.51
CA THR A 200 -3.20 9.64 16.38
C THR A 200 -4.33 10.66 16.29
N LEU A 201 -4.30 11.72 17.08
CA LEU A 201 -5.28 12.83 17.00
C LEU A 201 -5.23 13.49 15.63
N PHE A 202 -4.04 13.75 15.08
CA PHE A 202 -3.87 14.28 13.72
C PHE A 202 -4.50 13.37 12.67
N VAL A 203 -4.25 12.06 12.72
CA VAL A 203 -4.89 11.07 11.83
C VAL A 203 -6.39 11.10 11.98
N PHE A 204 -6.90 11.13 13.21
CA PHE A 204 -8.34 11.13 13.49
C PHE A 204 -9.03 12.36 12.89
N VAL A 205 -8.44 13.55 13.07
CA VAL A 205 -8.93 14.79 12.46
C VAL A 205 -8.94 14.71 10.94
N LEU A 206 -7.84 14.24 10.33
CA LEU A 206 -7.78 14.08 8.87
C LEU A 206 -8.85 13.11 8.34
N THR A 207 -9.08 11.99 9.04
CA THR A 207 -10.12 11.03 8.63
C THR A 207 -11.52 11.60 8.73
N ILE A 208 -11.82 12.41 9.76
CA ILE A 208 -13.09 13.12 9.88
C ILE A 208 -13.26 14.13 8.74
N VAL A 209 -12.22 14.93 8.45
CA VAL A 209 -12.26 15.91 7.36
C VAL A 209 -12.46 15.22 6.01
N ALA A 210 -11.67 14.17 5.71
CA ALA A 210 -11.82 13.40 4.48
C ALA A 210 -13.22 12.78 4.35
N SER A 211 -13.75 12.21 5.43
CA SER A 211 -15.10 11.64 5.50
C SER A 211 -16.18 12.69 5.25
N THR A 212 -16.07 13.88 5.83
CA THR A 212 -17.04 14.96 5.60
C THR A 212 -16.97 15.52 4.18
N VAL A 213 -15.78 15.54 3.57
CA VAL A 213 -15.59 15.98 2.18
C VAL A 213 -16.27 15.01 1.23
N VAL A 214 -16.03 13.70 1.35
CA VAL A 214 -16.64 12.71 0.42
C VAL A 214 -18.16 12.68 0.51
N MET A 215 -18.73 12.93 1.68
CA MET A 215 -20.17 12.99 1.88
C MET A 215 -20.87 14.13 1.12
N ARG A 216 -20.13 15.13 0.66
CA ARG A 216 -20.66 16.20 -0.21
C ARG A 216 -20.80 15.76 -1.67
N GLY A 217 -20.17 14.66 -2.07
CA GLY A 217 -20.26 14.10 -3.42
C GLY A 217 -21.63 13.46 -3.70
N ARG A 218 -22.08 13.56 -4.95
CA ARG A 218 -23.30 12.91 -5.46
C ARG A 218 -22.89 11.80 -6.43
N PHE A 219 -22.30 10.73 -5.88
CA PHE A 219 -21.79 9.63 -6.69
C PHE A 219 -22.91 8.73 -7.20
N ALA A 220 -22.73 8.21 -8.42
CA ALA A 220 -23.60 7.18 -8.97
C ALA A 220 -23.39 5.87 -8.23
N GLU A 221 -24.48 5.17 -7.92
CA GLU A 221 -24.40 3.86 -7.28
C GLU A 221 -23.99 2.79 -8.31
N PRO A 222 -23.10 1.85 -7.93
CA PRO A 222 -22.69 0.78 -8.82
C PRO A 222 -23.87 -0.16 -9.12
N LYS A 223 -23.90 -0.69 -10.36
CA LYS A 223 -24.87 -1.74 -10.72
C LYS A 223 -24.59 -3.02 -9.94
N HIS A 224 -25.64 -3.64 -9.43
CA HIS A 224 -25.56 -4.84 -8.58
C HIS A 224 -25.42 -6.11 -9.42
N ASP A 225 -24.24 -6.36 -9.97
CA ASP A 225 -23.95 -7.61 -10.67
C ASP A 225 -23.51 -8.71 -9.70
N ARG A 226 -23.73 -9.97 -10.11
CA ARG A 226 -23.17 -11.11 -9.38
C ARG A 226 -21.65 -11.08 -9.44
N PHE A 227 -20.99 -11.22 -8.30
CA PHE A 227 -19.52 -11.23 -8.19
C PHE A 227 -18.96 -12.51 -7.58
N LEU A 228 -19.80 -13.39 -7.05
CA LEU A 228 -19.39 -14.68 -6.49
C LEU A 228 -19.56 -15.79 -7.52
N PHE A 229 -18.43 -16.38 -7.95
CA PHE A 229 -18.37 -17.51 -8.87
C PHE A 229 -17.50 -18.62 -8.28
N ARG A 230 -17.77 -19.88 -8.66
CA ARG A 230 -17.04 -21.04 -8.14
C ARG A 230 -16.06 -21.65 -9.16
N ARG A 231 -16.24 -21.37 -10.44
CA ARG A 231 -15.43 -21.95 -11.52
C ARG A 231 -14.75 -20.83 -12.29
N PHE A 232 -13.48 -20.96 -12.52
CA PHE A 232 -12.66 -19.99 -13.23
C PHE A 232 -11.75 -20.71 -14.23
N ASP A 233 -11.33 -19.96 -15.27
CA ASP A 233 -10.37 -20.39 -16.27
C ASP A 233 -9.03 -20.85 -15.65
N THR A 234 -8.35 -21.78 -16.32
CA THR A 234 -7.04 -22.30 -15.88
C THR A 234 -5.96 -21.21 -15.83
N LEU A 235 -6.02 -20.23 -16.74
CA LEU A 235 -5.12 -19.08 -16.73
C LEU A 235 -5.29 -18.24 -15.46
N TRP A 236 -6.56 -18.09 -15.01
CA TRP A 236 -6.86 -17.41 -13.75
C TRP A 236 -6.25 -18.13 -12.55
N TRP A 237 -6.33 -19.44 -12.49
CA TRP A 237 -5.71 -20.22 -11.40
C TRP A 237 -4.18 -20.11 -11.37
N ARG A 238 -3.52 -19.95 -12.53
CA ARG A 238 -2.08 -19.64 -12.58
C ARG A 238 -1.79 -18.26 -12.01
N MET A 239 -2.65 -17.28 -12.32
CA MET A 239 -2.54 -15.94 -11.73
C MET A 239 -2.76 -15.97 -10.21
N MET A 240 -3.70 -16.78 -9.71
CA MET A 240 -3.92 -16.93 -8.25
C MET A 240 -2.69 -17.51 -7.54
N ARG A 241 -1.98 -18.46 -8.13
CA ARG A 241 -0.71 -18.96 -7.57
C ARG A 241 0.34 -17.85 -7.48
N LEU A 242 0.43 -17.01 -8.49
CA LEU A 242 1.33 -15.86 -8.47
C LEU A 242 0.89 -14.83 -7.41
N ALA A 243 -0.41 -14.65 -7.20
CA ALA A 243 -0.96 -13.77 -6.16
C ALA A 243 -0.64 -14.30 -4.74
N VAL A 244 -0.75 -15.60 -4.50
CA VAL A 244 -0.35 -16.21 -3.22
C VAL A 244 1.13 -15.97 -2.94
N LEU A 245 2.01 -16.18 -3.92
CA LEU A 245 3.44 -15.89 -3.76
C LEU A 245 3.68 -14.41 -3.44
N LYS A 246 3.07 -13.48 -4.19
CA LYS A 246 3.14 -12.04 -3.88
C LYS A 246 2.66 -11.75 -2.45
N GLY A 247 1.57 -12.40 -2.03
CA GLY A 247 1.04 -12.30 -0.68
C GLY A 247 2.05 -12.73 0.38
N ILE A 248 2.79 -13.82 0.18
CA ILE A 248 3.84 -14.29 1.11
C ILE A 248 4.89 -13.19 1.33
N ALA A 249 5.34 -12.52 0.27
CA ALA A 249 6.25 -11.39 0.43
C ALA A 249 5.60 -10.23 1.21
N GLN A 250 4.38 -9.84 0.82
CA GLN A 250 3.66 -8.75 1.45
C GLN A 250 3.39 -9.00 2.94
N GLY A 251 3.22 -10.27 3.35
CA GLY A 251 2.95 -10.63 4.74
C GLY A 251 4.01 -10.10 5.71
N TYR A 252 5.27 -10.01 5.27
CA TYR A 252 6.35 -9.54 6.13
C TYR A 252 7.02 -8.24 5.64
N ILE A 253 7.06 -7.98 4.34
CA ILE A 253 7.79 -6.84 3.76
C ILE A 253 7.28 -5.48 4.25
N VAL A 254 6.03 -5.39 4.69
CA VAL A 254 5.42 -4.14 5.20
C VAL A 254 5.93 -3.83 6.62
N THR A 255 6.09 -4.85 7.47
CA THR A 255 6.53 -4.69 8.86
C THR A 255 8.05 -4.74 9.01
N ALA A 256 8.76 -5.39 8.07
CA ALA A 256 10.20 -5.56 8.12
C ALA A 256 10.99 -4.25 8.27
N PRO A 257 10.71 -3.15 7.54
CA PRO A 257 11.44 -1.91 7.69
C PRO A 257 11.40 -1.35 9.11
N SER A 258 10.21 -1.25 9.72
CA SER A 258 10.07 -0.75 11.09
C SER A 258 10.79 -1.66 12.09
N MET A 259 10.62 -2.98 11.97
CA MET A 259 11.26 -3.95 12.86
C MET A 259 12.79 -3.93 12.76
N LEU A 260 13.34 -3.95 11.54
CA LEU A 260 14.78 -3.94 11.31
C LEU A 260 15.43 -2.63 11.76
N VAL A 261 14.84 -1.49 11.41
CA VAL A 261 15.39 -0.19 11.79
C VAL A 261 15.35 -0.01 13.29
N MET A 262 14.23 -0.30 13.95
CA MET A 262 14.10 -0.16 15.39
C MET A 262 15.01 -1.12 16.16
N THR A 263 15.31 -2.31 15.61
CA THR A 263 16.15 -3.30 16.28
C THR A 263 17.65 -3.08 16.04
N LEU A 264 18.05 -2.68 14.82
CA LEU A 264 19.46 -2.72 14.39
C LEU A 264 20.05 -1.38 13.96
N ALA A 265 19.23 -0.41 13.56
CA ALA A 265 19.72 0.82 12.88
C ALA A 265 19.42 2.11 13.63
N GLY A 266 18.51 2.14 14.60
CA GLY A 266 18.24 3.34 15.37
C GLY A 266 16.80 3.49 15.89
N ASN A 267 16.17 4.61 15.55
CA ASN A 267 14.92 5.08 16.12
C ASN A 267 13.93 5.53 15.02
N GLU A 268 12.83 6.13 15.43
CA GLU A 268 11.77 6.65 14.55
C GLU A 268 12.28 7.71 13.56
N THR A 269 13.25 8.52 13.95
CA THR A 269 13.89 9.50 13.07
C THR A 269 14.62 8.81 11.93
N THR A 270 15.39 7.78 12.24
CA THR A 270 16.10 6.96 11.24
C THR A 270 15.11 6.28 10.29
N LEU A 271 14.05 5.69 10.82
CA LEU A 271 13.01 5.06 10.00
C LEU A 271 12.34 6.08 9.06
N GLY A 272 11.90 7.22 9.60
CA GLY A 272 11.24 8.26 8.82
C GLY A 272 12.13 8.81 7.72
N THR A 273 13.41 9.05 8.02
CA THR A 273 14.40 9.54 7.05
C THR A 273 14.65 8.52 5.93
N LEU A 274 14.89 7.25 6.27
CA LEU A 274 15.11 6.19 5.28
C LEU A 274 13.89 6.00 4.39
N GLN A 275 12.68 6.03 4.94
CA GLN A 275 11.44 5.92 4.17
C GLN A 275 11.22 7.14 3.25
N SER A 276 11.46 8.35 3.72
CA SER A 276 11.33 9.57 2.90
C SER A 276 12.31 9.60 1.73
N ILE A 277 13.59 9.30 1.98
CA ILE A 277 14.61 9.20 0.93
C ILE A 277 14.23 8.06 -0.05
N GLY A 278 13.82 6.91 0.49
CA GLY A 278 13.37 5.77 -0.30
C GLY A 278 12.20 6.11 -1.22
N ALA A 279 11.21 6.87 -0.73
CA ALA A 279 10.07 7.30 -1.54
C ALA A 279 10.50 8.22 -2.70
N ILE A 280 11.45 9.13 -2.47
CA ILE A 280 12.00 9.99 -3.54
C ILE A 280 12.70 9.13 -4.61
N VAL A 281 13.57 8.20 -4.19
CA VAL A 281 14.30 7.31 -5.11
C VAL A 281 13.33 6.43 -5.90
N SER A 282 12.32 5.85 -5.24
CA SER A 282 11.27 5.05 -5.88
C SER A 282 10.47 5.87 -6.89
N ALA A 283 10.12 7.12 -6.58
CA ALA A 283 9.38 7.99 -7.49
C ALA A 283 10.17 8.31 -8.77
N VAL A 284 11.47 8.64 -8.61
CA VAL A 284 12.39 8.86 -9.75
C VAL A 284 12.52 7.60 -10.59
N LEU A 285 12.73 6.45 -9.94
CA LEU A 285 12.85 5.16 -10.62
C LEU A 285 11.58 4.80 -11.41
N LEU A 286 10.38 4.96 -10.80
CA LEU A 286 9.11 4.71 -11.47
C LEU A 286 8.88 5.62 -12.67
N TYR A 287 9.26 6.90 -12.57
CA TYR A 287 9.20 7.83 -13.69
C TYR A 287 10.10 7.39 -14.85
N LEU A 288 11.35 7.03 -14.57
CA LEU A 288 12.30 6.58 -15.59
C LEU A 288 11.85 5.27 -16.23
N LEU A 289 11.45 4.29 -15.42
CA LEU A 289 10.97 2.99 -15.91
C LEU A 289 9.68 3.14 -16.73
N GLY A 290 8.72 3.95 -16.28
CA GLY A 290 7.49 4.21 -17.03
C GLY A 290 7.73 4.80 -18.42
N ARG A 291 8.82 5.56 -18.59
CA ARG A 291 9.21 6.15 -19.88
C ARG A 291 9.91 5.16 -20.81
N PHE A 292 10.74 4.25 -20.26
CA PHE A 292 11.62 3.39 -21.07
C PHE A 292 11.16 1.93 -21.16
N THR A 293 10.14 1.54 -20.39
CA THR A 293 9.67 0.16 -20.34
C THR A 293 8.60 -0.12 -21.38
N THR A 294 8.82 -1.17 -22.19
CA THR A 294 7.82 -1.73 -23.10
C THR A 294 7.18 -3.00 -22.54
N SER A 295 6.08 -3.46 -23.13
CA SER A 295 5.37 -4.67 -22.69
C SER A 295 6.24 -5.92 -22.68
N HIS A 296 7.21 -6.04 -23.57
CA HIS A 296 8.14 -7.18 -23.66
C HIS A 296 9.12 -7.27 -22.47
N HIS A 297 9.43 -6.16 -21.82
CA HIS A 297 10.38 -6.13 -20.71
C HIS A 297 9.77 -6.44 -19.35
N ARG A 298 8.43 -6.56 -19.25
CA ARG A 298 7.71 -6.70 -17.96
C ARG A 298 8.19 -7.86 -17.10
N VAL A 299 8.37 -9.06 -17.70
CA VAL A 299 8.83 -10.24 -16.95
C VAL A 299 10.29 -10.10 -16.52
N ALA A 300 11.14 -9.49 -17.35
CA ALA A 300 12.55 -9.22 -16.99
C ALA A 300 12.64 -8.23 -15.82
N ILE A 301 11.87 -7.16 -15.87
CA ILE A 301 11.79 -6.13 -14.80
C ILE A 301 11.24 -6.76 -13.51
N PHE A 302 10.17 -7.56 -13.60
CA PHE A 302 9.65 -8.30 -12.46
C PHE A 302 10.70 -9.22 -11.84
N SER A 303 11.44 -9.97 -12.67
CA SER A 303 12.50 -10.85 -12.22
C SER A 303 13.65 -10.08 -11.54
N ALA A 304 14.05 -8.92 -12.09
CA ALA A 304 15.06 -8.07 -11.48
C ALA A 304 14.64 -7.55 -10.11
N GLY A 305 13.35 -7.16 -9.95
CA GLY A 305 12.80 -6.77 -8.66
C GLY A 305 12.83 -7.88 -7.62
N LEU A 306 12.46 -9.11 -8.02
CA LEU A 306 12.52 -10.29 -7.13
C LEU A 306 13.94 -10.66 -6.73
N LEU A 307 14.89 -10.55 -7.66
CA LEU A 307 16.33 -10.79 -7.38
C LEU A 307 16.87 -9.75 -6.40
N LEU A 308 16.54 -8.45 -6.59
CA LEU A 308 16.92 -7.40 -5.64
C LEU A 308 16.37 -7.66 -4.25
N PHE A 309 15.11 -8.09 -4.15
CA PHE A 309 14.51 -8.43 -2.87
C PHE A 309 15.23 -9.61 -2.19
N ALA A 310 15.51 -10.68 -2.93
CA ALA A 310 16.23 -11.83 -2.42
C ALA A 310 17.67 -11.47 -2.00
N LEU A 311 18.38 -10.65 -2.79
CA LEU A 311 19.72 -10.13 -2.47
C LEU A 311 19.69 -9.26 -1.21
N GLY A 312 18.71 -8.36 -1.08
CA GLY A 312 18.52 -7.55 0.13
C GLY A 312 18.34 -8.41 1.37
N GLY A 313 17.49 -9.45 1.29
CA GLY A 313 17.32 -10.43 2.37
C GLY A 313 18.63 -11.19 2.70
N ALA A 314 19.42 -11.54 1.69
CA ALA A 314 20.71 -12.19 1.87
C ALA A 314 21.74 -11.27 2.55
N PHE A 315 21.81 -10.00 2.18
CA PHE A 315 22.68 -9.02 2.84
C PHE A 315 22.27 -8.78 4.30
N ASN A 316 20.96 -8.67 4.59
CA ASN A 316 20.47 -8.57 5.95
C ASN A 316 20.88 -9.80 6.78
N ALA A 317 20.70 -10.99 6.23
CA ALA A 317 21.07 -12.25 6.91
C ALA A 317 22.58 -12.38 7.16
N ALA A 318 23.41 -11.98 6.18
CA ALA A 318 24.86 -12.08 6.29
C ALA A 318 25.45 -11.07 7.27
N LEU A 319 25.08 -9.78 7.13
CA LEU A 319 25.70 -8.70 7.93
C LEU A 319 25.06 -8.53 9.30
N TYR A 320 23.75 -8.74 9.42
CA TYR A 320 22.91 -8.59 10.63
C TYR A 320 23.32 -7.36 11.48
N SER A 321 23.30 -6.19 10.86
CA SER A 321 23.77 -4.92 11.41
C SER A 321 23.03 -3.75 10.77
N ALA A 322 23.23 -2.52 11.29
CA ALA A 322 22.68 -1.30 10.68
C ALA A 322 23.04 -1.19 9.18
N ALA A 323 24.26 -1.56 8.80
CA ALA A 323 24.68 -1.57 7.39
C ALA A 323 23.86 -2.58 6.56
N GLY A 324 23.61 -3.77 7.10
CA GLY A 324 22.75 -4.78 6.46
C GLY A 324 21.32 -4.29 6.25
N VAL A 325 20.76 -3.59 7.25
CA VAL A 325 19.42 -2.96 7.15
C VAL A 325 19.39 -1.89 6.07
N ILE A 326 20.39 -1.00 6.00
CA ILE A 326 20.47 0.05 4.97
C ILE A 326 20.53 -0.58 3.57
N VAL A 327 21.36 -1.60 3.37
CA VAL A 327 21.47 -2.31 2.08
C VAL A 327 20.14 -2.99 1.74
N PHE A 328 19.49 -3.66 2.70
CA PHE A 328 18.17 -4.24 2.50
C PHE A 328 17.13 -3.18 2.10
N MET A 329 17.08 -2.06 2.81
CA MET A 329 16.16 -0.95 2.50
C MET A 329 16.40 -0.40 1.09
N LEU A 330 17.66 -0.24 0.68
CA LEU A 330 18.00 0.18 -0.68
C LEU A 330 17.52 -0.82 -1.72
N CYS A 331 17.78 -2.11 -1.51
CA CYS A 331 17.31 -3.19 -2.38
C CYS A 331 15.75 -3.21 -2.46
N LEU A 332 15.06 -2.97 -1.34
CA LEU A 332 13.61 -2.93 -1.29
C LEU A 332 13.04 -1.71 -2.03
N VAL A 333 13.62 -0.53 -1.82
CA VAL A 333 13.27 0.75 -2.47
C VAL A 333 13.38 0.65 -3.99
N LEU A 334 14.41 -0.02 -4.49
CA LEU A 334 14.61 -0.27 -5.93
C LEU A 334 13.76 -1.45 -6.43
N GLY A 335 13.68 -2.52 -5.66
CA GLY A 335 13.04 -3.77 -6.07
C GLY A 335 11.51 -3.70 -6.08
N ARG A 336 10.88 -3.06 -5.09
CA ARG A 336 9.40 -3.00 -4.98
C ARG A 336 8.74 -2.36 -6.20
N PRO A 337 9.18 -1.20 -6.70
CA PRO A 337 8.64 -0.63 -7.94
C PRO A 337 8.78 -1.54 -9.15
N LEU A 338 9.91 -2.24 -9.28
CA LEU A 338 10.15 -3.20 -10.37
C LEU A 338 9.17 -4.38 -10.29
N MET A 339 8.97 -4.93 -9.10
CA MET A 339 7.99 -6.01 -8.88
C MET A 339 6.57 -5.56 -9.24
N ASP A 340 6.17 -4.36 -8.82
CA ASP A 340 4.81 -3.85 -9.04
C ASP A 340 4.56 -3.51 -10.52
N LEU A 341 5.55 -2.91 -11.23
CA LEU A 341 5.48 -2.65 -12.67
C LEU A 341 5.36 -3.92 -13.52
N GLY A 342 5.94 -5.02 -13.07
CA GLY A 342 5.78 -6.31 -13.77
C GLY A 342 4.47 -7.02 -13.43
N TYR A 343 4.06 -6.98 -12.16
CA TYR A 343 2.93 -7.73 -11.65
C TYR A 343 1.56 -7.15 -12.04
N PHE A 344 1.31 -5.86 -11.73
CA PHE A 344 -0.03 -5.28 -11.92
C PHE A 344 -0.50 -5.24 -13.37
N PRO A 345 0.32 -4.84 -14.36
CA PRO A 345 -0.12 -4.91 -15.76
C PRO A 345 -0.37 -6.35 -16.24
N LEU A 346 0.38 -7.33 -15.74
CA LEU A 346 0.15 -8.74 -16.05
C LEU A 346 -1.19 -9.22 -15.47
N GLN A 347 -1.49 -8.87 -14.22
CA GLN A 347 -2.76 -9.17 -13.57
C GLN A 347 -3.95 -8.60 -14.34
N LEU A 348 -3.90 -7.32 -14.71
CA LEU A 348 -4.98 -6.66 -15.46
C LEU A 348 -5.18 -7.31 -16.83
N ARG A 349 -4.10 -7.63 -17.56
CA ARG A 349 -4.18 -8.33 -18.85
C ARG A 349 -4.83 -9.71 -18.73
N VAL A 350 -4.53 -10.45 -17.65
CA VAL A 350 -5.20 -11.73 -17.35
C VAL A 350 -6.68 -11.50 -17.07
N ILE A 351 -7.04 -10.54 -16.22
CA ILE A 351 -8.44 -10.20 -15.92
C ILE A 351 -9.21 -9.85 -17.18
N ASP A 352 -8.66 -9.01 -18.04
CA ASP A 352 -9.29 -8.61 -19.30
C ASP A 352 -9.50 -9.80 -20.26
N CYS A 353 -8.54 -10.72 -20.33
CA CYS A 353 -8.63 -11.91 -21.15
C CYS A 353 -9.73 -12.85 -20.63
N VAL A 354 -9.69 -13.19 -19.33
CA VAL A 354 -10.58 -14.21 -18.74
C VAL A 354 -11.99 -13.66 -18.57
N SER A 355 -12.17 -12.39 -18.17
CA SER A 355 -13.50 -11.78 -18.02
C SER A 355 -14.26 -11.73 -19.34
N ARG A 356 -13.56 -11.46 -20.46
CA ARG A 356 -14.15 -11.52 -21.81
C ARG A 356 -14.54 -12.94 -22.22
N ARG A 357 -13.69 -13.94 -21.94
CA ARG A 357 -13.98 -15.35 -22.26
C ARG A 357 -15.16 -15.90 -21.49
N GLU A 358 -15.25 -15.57 -20.21
CA GLU A 358 -16.29 -16.08 -19.32
C GLU A 358 -17.53 -15.19 -19.26
N HIS A 359 -17.54 -14.05 -19.98
CA HIS A 359 -18.62 -13.03 -19.95
C HIS A 359 -19.02 -12.62 -18.53
N ARG A 360 -18.02 -12.36 -17.66
CA ARG A 360 -18.20 -12.01 -16.26
C ARG A 360 -17.65 -10.63 -15.95
N ASN A 361 -18.19 -10.04 -14.87
CA ASN A 361 -17.69 -8.76 -14.35
C ASN A 361 -16.26 -8.91 -13.83
N SER A 362 -15.37 -7.99 -14.21
CA SER A 362 -13.96 -7.93 -13.75
C SER A 362 -13.82 -7.86 -12.23
N TYR A 363 -14.82 -7.30 -11.54
CA TYR A 363 -14.82 -7.24 -10.07
C TYR A 363 -14.75 -8.60 -9.40
N ALA A 364 -15.39 -9.63 -9.98
CA ALA A 364 -15.33 -10.99 -9.45
C ALA A 364 -13.89 -11.53 -9.37
N TYR A 365 -13.07 -11.16 -10.35
CA TYR A 365 -11.66 -11.55 -10.41
C TYR A 365 -10.83 -10.76 -9.41
N ILE A 366 -11.05 -9.44 -9.28
CA ILE A 366 -10.38 -8.60 -8.29
C ILE A 366 -10.67 -9.12 -6.88
N PHE A 367 -11.94 -9.46 -6.60
CA PHE A 367 -12.35 -10.00 -5.31
C PHE A 367 -11.63 -11.32 -4.97
N ILE A 368 -11.61 -12.28 -5.89
CA ILE A 368 -10.93 -13.58 -5.67
C ILE A 368 -9.41 -13.39 -5.56
N HIS A 369 -8.84 -12.44 -6.31
CA HIS A 369 -7.42 -12.09 -6.20
C HIS A 369 -7.03 -11.62 -4.79
N GLU A 370 -7.86 -10.80 -4.13
CA GLU A 370 -7.62 -10.39 -2.75
C GLU A 370 -7.61 -11.56 -1.77
N PHE A 371 -8.45 -12.58 -1.97
CA PHE A 371 -8.40 -13.81 -1.17
C PHE A 371 -7.11 -14.60 -1.39
N ALA A 372 -6.61 -14.67 -2.63
CA ALA A 372 -5.33 -15.32 -2.93
C ALA A 372 -4.16 -14.55 -2.29
N LEU A 373 -4.16 -13.22 -2.36
CA LEU A 373 -3.19 -12.37 -1.65
C LEU A 373 -3.26 -12.59 -0.14
N TYR A 374 -4.48 -12.62 0.43
CA TYR A 374 -4.66 -12.87 1.86
C TYR A 374 -4.08 -14.22 2.29
N LEU A 375 -4.34 -15.27 1.54
CA LEU A 375 -3.77 -16.58 1.83
C LEU A 375 -2.22 -16.52 1.86
N GLY A 376 -1.63 -15.84 0.90
CA GLY A 376 -0.18 -15.62 0.88
C GLY A 376 0.30 -14.79 2.09
N ARG A 377 -0.38 -13.69 2.41
CA ARG A 377 -0.07 -12.84 3.57
C ARG A 377 -0.14 -13.61 4.89
N PHE A 378 -1.15 -14.48 5.01
CA PHE A 378 -1.30 -15.38 6.15
C PHE A 378 -0.07 -16.30 6.31
N PHE A 379 0.38 -16.93 5.23
CA PHE A 379 1.58 -17.76 5.27
C PHE A 379 2.86 -16.95 5.51
N GLY A 380 2.98 -15.75 4.93
CA GLY A 380 4.14 -14.88 5.15
C GLY A 380 4.27 -14.39 6.60
N CYS A 381 3.17 -13.91 7.19
CA CYS A 381 3.11 -13.55 8.61
C CYS A 381 3.31 -14.77 9.50
N GLY A 382 2.62 -15.87 9.17
CA GLY A 382 2.72 -17.14 9.92
C GLY A 382 4.14 -17.69 9.93
N LEU A 383 4.86 -17.62 8.83
CA LEU A 383 6.27 -18.03 8.78
C LEU A 383 7.11 -17.25 9.79
N PHE A 384 6.97 -15.92 9.82
CA PHE A 384 7.71 -15.09 10.78
C PHE A 384 7.36 -15.44 12.22
N ILE A 385 6.06 -15.54 12.55
CA ILE A 385 5.60 -15.88 13.90
C ILE A 385 6.12 -17.26 14.32
N VAL A 386 6.07 -18.26 13.45
CA VAL A 386 6.59 -19.59 13.73
C VAL A 386 8.10 -19.54 13.98
N LEU A 387 8.88 -18.82 13.16
CA LEU A 387 10.32 -18.67 13.38
C LEU A 387 10.63 -17.99 14.71
N THR A 388 9.85 -16.97 15.08
CA THR A 388 10.00 -16.27 16.37
C THR A 388 9.72 -17.20 17.55
N LEU A 389 8.60 -17.93 17.54
CA LEU A 389 8.17 -18.77 18.64
C LEU A 389 8.93 -20.10 18.74
N ALA A 390 9.28 -20.71 17.60
CA ALA A 390 9.92 -22.03 17.56
C ALA A 390 11.46 -21.98 17.63
N VAL A 391 12.08 -20.83 17.22
CA VAL A 391 13.53 -20.69 17.20
C VAL A 391 13.99 -19.51 18.06
N SER A 392 13.86 -18.28 17.58
CA SER A 392 14.11 -17.04 18.33
C SER A 392 13.79 -15.80 17.51
N ASP A 393 13.58 -14.65 18.18
CA ASP A 393 13.41 -13.34 17.54
C ASP A 393 14.57 -12.97 16.63
N THR A 394 15.80 -13.19 17.14
CA THR A 394 17.03 -12.93 16.38
C THR A 394 17.09 -13.74 15.09
N PHE A 395 16.72 -15.01 15.14
CA PHE A 395 16.68 -15.86 13.95
C PHE A 395 15.61 -15.40 12.97
N ALA A 396 14.42 -15.09 13.46
CA ALA A 396 13.31 -14.62 12.64
C ALA A 396 13.66 -13.32 11.90
N ILE A 397 14.14 -12.28 12.60
CA ILE A 397 14.55 -10.99 12.00
C ILE A 397 15.68 -11.19 10.99
N ARG A 398 16.63 -12.05 11.29
CA ARG A 398 17.80 -12.28 10.46
C ARG A 398 17.46 -13.01 9.16
N TYR A 399 16.66 -14.06 9.22
CA TYR A 399 16.51 -15.02 8.11
C TYR A 399 15.15 -15.01 7.42
N ALA A 400 14.08 -14.48 8.01
CA ALA A 400 12.75 -14.54 7.41
C ALA A 400 12.72 -13.88 6.02
N LEU A 401 13.39 -12.73 5.84
CA LEU A 401 13.47 -12.04 4.55
C LEU A 401 14.22 -12.85 3.49
N LEU A 402 15.29 -13.53 3.86
CA LEU A 402 16.03 -14.41 2.96
C LEU A 402 15.16 -15.58 2.52
N ILE A 403 14.50 -16.27 3.45
CA ILE A 403 13.61 -17.39 3.15
C ILE A 403 12.50 -16.96 2.21
N ILE A 404 11.82 -15.86 2.54
CA ILE A 404 10.73 -15.32 1.70
C ILE A 404 11.28 -14.88 0.33
N GLY A 405 12.44 -14.22 0.28
CA GLY A 405 13.08 -13.79 -0.95
C GLY A 405 13.38 -14.96 -1.89
N VAL A 406 13.90 -16.07 -1.36
CA VAL A 406 14.15 -17.29 -2.14
C VAL A 406 12.84 -17.90 -2.64
N ILE A 407 11.80 -17.99 -1.79
CA ILE A 407 10.48 -18.48 -2.21
C ILE A 407 9.91 -17.62 -3.35
N GLN A 408 10.13 -16.31 -3.31
CA GLN A 408 9.63 -15.39 -4.34
C GLN A 408 10.22 -15.66 -5.72
N LEU A 409 11.40 -16.26 -5.85
CA LEU A 409 12.00 -16.58 -7.15
C LEU A 409 11.17 -17.59 -7.94
N ILE A 410 10.32 -18.39 -7.27
CA ILE A 410 9.35 -19.30 -7.91
C ILE A 410 8.31 -18.50 -8.75
N SER A 411 8.10 -17.24 -8.45
CA SER A 411 7.20 -16.36 -9.22
C SER A 411 7.69 -16.13 -10.66
N ILE A 412 8.99 -16.22 -10.93
CA ILE A 412 9.58 -15.96 -12.25
C ILE A 412 9.08 -16.94 -13.31
N PRO A 413 9.22 -18.27 -13.15
CA PRO A 413 8.71 -19.22 -14.15
C PRO A 413 7.20 -19.17 -14.28
N ILE A 414 6.45 -18.90 -13.20
CA ILE A 414 4.99 -18.78 -13.26
C ILE A 414 4.58 -17.56 -14.11
N ALA A 415 5.21 -16.40 -13.88
CA ALA A 415 4.93 -15.18 -14.65
C ALA A 415 5.27 -15.38 -16.14
N ARG A 416 6.40 -16.03 -16.46
CA ARG A 416 6.76 -16.39 -17.85
C ARG A 416 5.71 -17.27 -18.51
N GLY A 417 5.24 -18.29 -17.79
CA GLY A 417 4.20 -19.20 -18.30
C GLY A 417 2.86 -18.51 -18.56
N ILE A 418 2.46 -17.57 -17.69
CA ILE A 418 1.26 -16.76 -17.88
C ILE A 418 1.40 -15.87 -19.14
N THR A 419 2.50 -15.17 -19.28
CA THR A 419 2.76 -14.29 -20.44
C THR A 419 2.73 -15.07 -21.75
N HIS A 420 3.41 -16.21 -21.80
CA HIS A 420 3.42 -17.08 -22.98
C HIS A 420 2.01 -17.53 -23.38
N THR A 421 1.17 -17.92 -22.40
CA THR A 421 -0.21 -18.34 -22.66
C THR A 421 -1.06 -17.17 -23.17
N LEU A 422 -0.87 -15.95 -22.65
CA LEU A 422 -1.57 -14.75 -23.14
C LEU A 422 -1.18 -14.42 -24.58
N ASP A 423 0.13 -14.46 -24.91
CA ASP A 423 0.62 -14.14 -26.25
C ASP A 423 0.14 -15.15 -27.31
N GLN A 424 -0.05 -16.41 -26.91
CA GLN A 424 -0.68 -17.42 -27.78
C GLN A 424 -2.18 -17.20 -27.98
N SER A 425 -2.87 -16.60 -27.03
CA SER A 425 -4.31 -16.36 -27.10
C SER A 425 -4.71 -15.09 -27.87
N GLU A 426 -3.75 -14.22 -28.16
CA GLU A 426 -3.92 -12.98 -28.93
C GLU A 426 -3.50 -13.14 -30.40
N ARG A 427 -2.83 -14.23 -30.74
CA ARG A 427 -2.56 -14.67 -32.13
C ARG A 427 -3.70 -15.49 -32.67
#